data_9bf9f482fa2f5307b3e07a3a2281a94b
#
_entry.id   9bf9f482fa2f5307b3e07a3a2281a94b
#
_cell.length_a   1.000
_cell.length_b   1.000
_cell.length_c   1.000
_cell.angle_alpha   90.00
_cell.angle_beta   90.00
_cell.angle_gamma   90.00
#
_symmetry.space_group_name_H-M   'P 1'
#
loop_
_entity.id
_entity.type
_entity.pdbx_description
1 polymer ?
#
loop_
_entity_poly.entity_id
_entity_poly.type
_entity_poly.pdbx_seq_one_letter_code
_entity_poly.pdbx_strand_id
1 'polypeptide(L)'
;MTETADSLTDIDAVLNANLDFYRAFNERSLKTMEALWAKNAPVLCVHPGWTAVTGRESVLQSWRAILANPDSPRVMCHDDRAFLYGDIAIVQCEEELDSGHLVATNMFIREDGDWKLIHHQASPLIVRGPEERQRRPSPTRH
;
A
#
# COMPACT_ATOMS: atom_id res chain seq x y z
N MET A 1 8.17 -10.55 24.58
CA MET A 1 7.95 -9.15 24.86
C MET A 1 6.51 -8.78 24.60
N THR A 2 5.89 -8.15 25.53
CA THR A 2 4.53 -7.72 25.35
C THR A 2 4.47 -6.52 24.44
N GLU A 3 3.33 -6.34 23.79
CA GLU A 3 3.10 -5.18 22.98
C GLU A 3 3.04 -3.95 23.87
N THR A 4 3.74 -2.90 23.48
CA THR A 4 3.82 -1.68 24.24
C THR A 4 2.92 -0.62 23.65
N ALA A 5 2.69 0.47 24.41
CA ALA A 5 1.95 1.62 23.90
C ALA A 5 2.65 2.18 22.65
N ASP A 6 4.00 2.12 22.59
CA ASP A 6 4.75 2.59 21.43
C ASP A 6 4.45 1.73 20.19
N SER A 7 4.35 0.39 20.35
CA SER A 7 4.00 -0.49 19.24
C SER A 7 2.61 -0.22 18.72
N LEU A 8 1.64 0.00 19.62
CA LEU A 8 0.28 0.32 19.22
C LEU A 8 0.21 1.67 18.51
N THR A 9 0.98 2.65 18.99
CA THR A 9 1.07 3.95 18.34
C THR A 9 1.70 3.82 16.96
N ASP A 10 2.71 2.97 16.81
CA ASP A 10 3.34 2.73 15.52
C ASP A 10 2.38 2.05 14.55
N ILE A 11 1.60 1.07 15.02
CA ILE A 11 0.60 0.43 14.18
C ILE A 11 -0.39 1.48 13.66
N ASP A 12 -0.89 2.33 14.52
CA ASP A 12 -1.81 3.39 14.12
C ASP A 12 -1.17 4.35 13.12
N ALA A 13 0.08 4.72 13.36
CA ALA A 13 0.81 5.63 12.46
C ALA A 13 1.01 5.00 11.08
N VAL A 14 1.34 3.71 11.03
CA VAL A 14 1.52 3.00 9.77
C VAL A 14 0.20 2.89 9.02
N LEU A 15 -0.88 2.56 9.71
CA LEU A 15 -2.20 2.48 9.08
C LEU A 15 -2.65 3.85 8.56
N ASN A 16 -2.34 4.92 9.29
CA ASN A 16 -2.63 6.27 8.83
C ASN A 16 -1.82 6.61 7.57
N ALA A 17 -0.55 6.23 7.54
CA ALA A 17 0.28 6.43 6.35
C ALA A 17 -0.27 5.66 5.15
N ASN A 18 -0.77 4.45 5.39
CA ASN A 18 -1.40 3.64 4.35
C ASN A 18 -2.65 4.33 3.80
N LEU A 19 -3.49 4.88 4.68
CA LEU A 19 -4.68 5.61 4.25
C LEU A 19 -4.31 6.88 3.49
N ASP A 20 -3.26 7.56 3.90
CA ASP A 20 -2.77 8.74 3.19
C ASP A 20 -2.35 8.41 1.77
N PHE A 21 -1.75 7.24 1.56
CA PHE A 21 -1.38 6.77 0.24
C PHE A 21 -2.63 6.65 -0.66
N TYR A 22 -3.68 6.00 -0.18
CA TYR A 22 -4.91 5.86 -0.97
C TYR A 22 -5.63 7.19 -1.15
N ARG A 23 -5.55 8.06 -0.16
CA ARG A 23 -6.11 9.41 -0.29
C ARG A 23 -5.38 10.21 -1.37
N ALA A 24 -4.05 10.15 -1.38
CA ALA A 24 -3.24 10.81 -2.40
C ALA A 24 -3.59 10.28 -3.79
N PHE A 25 -3.79 8.97 -3.89
CA PHE A 25 -4.19 8.34 -5.14
C PHE A 25 -5.54 8.89 -5.61
N ASN A 26 -6.54 8.88 -4.73
CA ASN A 26 -7.91 9.28 -5.09
C ASN A 26 -8.04 10.79 -5.32
N GLU A 27 -7.28 11.58 -4.61
CA GLU A 27 -7.26 13.04 -4.80
C GLU A 27 -6.34 13.46 -5.94
N ARG A 28 -5.62 12.50 -6.53
CA ARG A 28 -4.68 12.75 -7.62
C ARG A 28 -3.63 13.77 -7.22
N SER A 29 -3.15 13.68 -5.97
CA SER A 29 -2.20 14.64 -5.41
C SER A 29 -0.78 14.11 -5.54
N LEU A 30 -0.07 14.59 -6.54
CA LEU A 30 1.35 14.24 -6.70
C LEU A 30 2.17 14.74 -5.52
N LYS A 31 1.86 15.93 -5.02
CA LYS A 31 2.59 16.51 -3.89
C LYS A 31 2.51 15.59 -2.66
N THR A 32 1.30 15.12 -2.33
CA THR A 32 1.12 14.21 -1.20
C THR A 32 1.81 12.88 -1.47
N MET A 33 1.68 12.35 -2.69
CA MET A 33 2.34 11.10 -3.06
C MET A 33 3.85 11.20 -2.92
N GLU A 34 4.46 12.30 -3.37
CA GLU A 34 5.89 12.51 -3.23
C GLU A 34 6.33 12.52 -1.77
N ALA A 35 5.54 13.14 -0.92
CA ALA A 35 5.87 13.23 0.50
C ALA A 35 5.78 11.88 1.22
N LEU A 36 5.00 10.94 0.69
CA LEU A 36 4.82 9.64 1.31
C LEU A 36 5.94 8.65 1.02
N TRP A 37 6.64 8.79 -0.10
CA TRP A 37 7.70 7.86 -0.47
C TRP A 37 9.01 8.24 0.22
N ALA A 38 9.76 7.23 0.66
CA ALA A 38 11.02 7.43 1.35
C ALA A 38 12.02 8.19 0.48
N LYS A 39 12.82 9.05 1.11
CA LYS A 39 13.83 9.85 0.42
C LYS A 39 15.19 9.19 0.47
N ASN A 40 15.51 8.54 1.57
CA ASN A 40 16.86 8.01 1.80
C ASN A 40 16.96 6.51 1.58
N ALA A 41 15.91 5.77 1.91
CA ALA A 41 15.89 4.32 1.69
C ALA A 41 15.59 4.01 0.22
N PRO A 42 16.11 2.90 -0.32
CA PRO A 42 15.72 2.45 -1.65
C PRO A 42 14.23 2.18 -1.73
N VAL A 43 13.62 2.53 -2.85
CA VAL A 43 12.19 2.31 -3.06
C VAL A 43 11.96 1.57 -4.36
N LEU A 44 10.85 0.83 -4.42
CA LEU A 44 10.41 0.17 -5.64
C LEU A 44 8.90 0.04 -5.64
N CYS A 45 8.32 -0.11 -6.82
CA CYS A 45 6.87 -0.18 -6.96
C CYS A 45 6.55 -1.12 -8.13
N VAL A 46 5.53 -1.96 -7.96
CA VAL A 46 5.04 -2.80 -9.04
C VAL A 46 3.55 -2.51 -9.20
N HIS A 47 3.23 -1.73 -10.22
CA HIS A 47 1.83 -1.46 -10.55
C HIS A 47 1.21 -2.68 -11.19
N PRO A 48 -0.12 -2.87 -11.09
CA PRO A 48 -0.77 -4.03 -11.71
C PRO A 48 -0.44 -4.11 -13.19
N GLY A 49 0.15 -5.23 -13.60
CA GLY A 49 0.53 -5.47 -14.99
C GLY A 49 1.86 -4.89 -15.42
N TRP A 50 2.58 -4.22 -14.52
CA TRP A 50 3.88 -3.62 -14.84
C TRP A 50 5.00 -4.52 -14.34
N THR A 51 6.20 -4.31 -14.91
CA THR A 51 7.42 -4.80 -14.29
C THR A 51 7.78 -3.85 -13.13
N ALA A 52 8.75 -4.27 -12.31
CA ALA A 52 9.17 -3.45 -11.18
C ALA A 52 9.76 -2.12 -11.63
N VAL A 53 9.34 -1.05 -10.96
CA VAL A 53 9.90 0.30 -11.12
C VAL A 53 10.78 0.54 -9.91
N THR A 54 12.04 0.84 -10.12
CA THR A 54 13.00 0.98 -9.02
C THR A 54 13.60 2.37 -8.97
N GLY A 55 13.84 2.85 -7.74
CA GLY A 55 14.41 4.16 -7.50
C GLY A 55 13.33 5.23 -7.38
N ARG A 56 13.58 6.19 -6.48
CA ARG A 56 12.59 7.21 -6.15
C ARG A 56 12.14 8.02 -7.37
N GLU A 57 13.09 8.44 -8.20
CA GLU A 57 12.75 9.26 -9.36
C GLU A 57 11.82 8.53 -10.31
N SER A 58 12.16 7.29 -10.65
CA SER A 58 11.33 6.48 -11.56
C SER A 58 9.99 6.14 -10.95
N VAL A 59 9.95 5.83 -9.64
CA VAL A 59 8.70 5.55 -8.95
C VAL A 59 7.79 6.78 -8.98
N LEU A 60 8.32 7.96 -8.69
CA LEU A 60 7.52 9.18 -8.71
C LEU A 60 7.07 9.56 -10.11
N GLN A 61 7.89 9.30 -11.13
CA GLN A 61 7.47 9.51 -12.52
C GLN A 61 6.30 8.61 -12.88
N SER A 62 6.32 7.35 -12.44
CA SER A 62 5.21 6.43 -12.71
C SER A 62 3.93 6.92 -12.03
N TRP A 63 4.03 7.43 -10.81
CA TRP A 63 2.86 7.98 -10.11
C TRP A 63 2.35 9.25 -10.78
N ARG A 64 3.27 10.10 -11.25
CA ARG A 64 2.86 11.31 -11.99
C ARG A 64 1.99 10.94 -13.19
N ALA A 65 2.41 9.94 -13.95
CA ALA A 65 1.65 9.49 -15.11
C ALA A 65 0.28 8.95 -14.73
N ILE A 66 0.23 8.12 -13.67
CA ILE A 66 -1.01 7.52 -13.20
C ILE A 66 -1.97 8.60 -12.68
N LEU A 67 -1.48 9.52 -11.86
CA LEU A 67 -2.34 10.55 -11.27
C LEU A 67 -2.82 11.57 -12.29
N ALA A 68 -2.06 11.77 -13.36
CA ALA A 68 -2.47 12.69 -14.44
C ALA A 68 -3.46 12.07 -15.42
N ASN A 69 -3.56 10.73 -15.44
CA ASN A 69 -4.46 10.04 -16.36
C ASN A 69 -5.90 10.13 -15.86
N PRO A 70 -6.80 10.79 -16.62
CA PRO A 70 -8.18 10.94 -16.17
C PRO A 70 -8.94 9.62 -16.08
N ASP A 71 -8.43 8.56 -16.72
CA ASP A 71 -9.05 7.25 -16.70
C ASP A 71 -8.57 6.39 -15.52
N SER A 72 -7.65 6.89 -14.70
CA SER A 72 -7.21 6.16 -13.51
C SER A 72 -8.39 5.99 -12.55
N PRO A 73 -8.57 4.77 -12.01
CA PRO A 73 -9.73 4.48 -11.18
C PRO A 73 -9.61 5.10 -9.79
N ARG A 74 -10.74 5.18 -9.11
CA ARG A 74 -10.74 5.38 -7.66
C ARG A 74 -10.50 4.03 -7.00
N VAL A 75 -9.81 4.07 -5.88
CA VAL A 75 -9.44 2.86 -5.14
C VAL A 75 -9.92 2.97 -3.71
N MET A 76 -10.71 2.00 -3.27
CA MET A 76 -11.15 1.90 -1.88
C MET A 76 -10.30 0.85 -1.17
N CYS A 77 -9.68 1.24 -0.07
CA CYS A 77 -8.87 0.33 0.72
C CYS A 77 -9.73 -0.33 1.79
N HIS A 78 -9.66 -1.67 1.86
CA HIS A 78 -10.40 -2.46 2.85
C HIS A 78 -9.47 -3.42 3.58
N ASP A 79 -9.85 -3.76 4.82
CA ASP A 79 -9.20 -4.82 5.62
C ASP A 79 -7.71 -4.61 5.77
N ASP A 80 -7.30 -3.37 5.98
CA ASP A 80 -5.89 -3.05 6.15
C ASP A 80 -5.38 -3.54 7.51
N ARG A 81 -4.24 -4.24 7.48
CA ARG A 81 -3.57 -4.78 8.67
C ARG A 81 -2.10 -4.46 8.60
N ALA A 82 -1.56 -3.98 9.70
CA ALA A 82 -0.15 -3.61 9.79
C ALA A 82 0.62 -4.61 10.63
N PHE A 83 1.83 -4.95 10.17
CA PHE A 83 2.76 -5.86 10.84
C PHE A 83 4.09 -5.13 10.99
N LEU A 84 4.59 -5.05 12.23
CA LEU A 84 5.81 -4.31 12.53
C LEU A 84 7.02 -5.24 12.60
N TYR A 85 8.12 -4.80 12.01
CA TYR A 85 9.41 -5.49 12.02
C TYR A 85 10.50 -4.46 12.33
N GLY A 86 10.53 -3.97 13.57
CA GLY A 86 11.44 -2.89 13.96
C GLY A 86 11.09 -1.60 13.22
N ASP A 87 11.99 -1.10 12.41
CA ASP A 87 11.78 0.14 11.64
C ASP A 87 11.11 -0.09 10.30
N ILE A 88 10.69 -1.33 10.03
CA ILE A 88 9.95 -1.69 8.82
C ILE A 88 8.56 -2.12 9.21
N ALA A 89 7.58 -1.77 8.40
CA ALA A 89 6.21 -2.22 8.58
C ALA A 89 5.66 -2.70 7.25
N ILE A 90 4.82 -3.73 7.30
CA ILE A 90 4.11 -4.24 6.13
C ILE A 90 2.63 -4.05 6.37
N VAL A 91 1.93 -3.48 5.40
CA VAL A 91 0.47 -3.40 5.43
C VAL A 91 -0.08 -4.27 4.32
N GLN A 92 -0.96 -5.18 4.71
CA GLN A 92 -1.76 -5.98 3.77
C GLN A 92 -3.15 -5.38 3.73
N CYS A 93 -3.69 -5.20 2.53
CA CYS A 93 -5.06 -4.71 2.39
C CYS A 93 -5.65 -5.17 1.06
N GLU A 94 -6.96 -4.98 0.93
CA GLU A 94 -7.65 -5.20 -0.34
C GLU A 94 -7.94 -3.84 -0.96
N GLU A 95 -7.80 -3.79 -2.28
CA GLU A 95 -8.13 -2.59 -3.05
C GLU A 95 -9.36 -2.90 -3.89
N GLU A 96 -10.40 -2.11 -3.70
CA GLU A 96 -11.62 -2.25 -4.49
C GLU A 96 -11.66 -1.16 -5.55
N LEU A 97 -11.84 -1.59 -6.80
CA LEU A 97 -12.04 -0.70 -7.94
C LEU A 97 -13.40 -1.05 -8.56
N ASP A 98 -13.90 -0.18 -9.43
CA ASP A 98 -15.14 -0.49 -10.15
C ASP A 98 -15.01 -1.77 -10.97
N SER A 99 -13.81 -2.03 -11.50
CA SER A 99 -13.56 -3.18 -12.36
C SER A 99 -13.24 -4.47 -11.62
N GLY A 100 -13.08 -4.43 -10.29
CA GLY A 100 -12.75 -5.62 -9.53
C GLY A 100 -11.93 -5.32 -8.30
N HIS A 101 -11.27 -6.35 -7.80
CA HIS A 101 -10.52 -6.28 -6.55
C HIS A 101 -9.07 -6.67 -6.74
N LEU A 102 -8.20 -6.05 -5.95
CA LEU A 102 -6.78 -6.38 -5.88
C LEU A 102 -6.43 -6.67 -4.44
N VAL A 103 -5.37 -7.43 -4.22
CA VAL A 103 -4.75 -7.53 -2.91
C VAL A 103 -3.42 -6.78 -2.98
N ALA A 104 -3.15 -5.97 -1.97
CA ALA A 104 -1.99 -5.10 -1.99
C ALA A 104 -1.09 -5.35 -0.79
N THR A 105 0.22 -5.20 -1.02
CA THR A 105 1.22 -5.17 0.03
C THR A 105 1.94 -3.83 -0.08
N ASN A 106 1.90 -3.06 1.01
CA ASN A 106 2.57 -1.78 1.11
C ASN A 106 3.59 -1.87 2.24
N MET A 107 4.84 -1.52 1.94
CA MET A 107 5.90 -1.58 2.95
C MET A 107 6.36 -0.17 3.28
N PHE A 108 6.59 0.05 4.56
CA PHE A 108 6.98 1.35 5.09
C PHE A 108 8.26 1.21 5.89
N ILE A 109 9.04 2.26 5.93
CA ILE A 109 10.22 2.36 6.79
C ILE A 109 10.08 3.61 7.65
N ARG A 110 10.58 3.54 8.89
CA ARG A 110 10.66 4.74 9.74
C ARG A 110 11.85 5.57 9.25
N GLU A 111 11.56 6.77 8.79
CA GLU A 111 12.56 7.70 8.25
C GLU A 111 12.29 9.06 8.86
N ASP A 112 13.26 9.58 9.63
CA ASP A 112 13.14 10.87 10.31
C ASP A 112 11.90 10.97 11.20
N GLY A 113 11.56 9.86 11.86
CA GLY A 113 10.43 9.80 12.78
C GLY A 113 9.09 9.52 12.13
N ASP A 114 9.02 9.51 10.81
CA ASP A 114 7.79 9.26 10.06
C ASP A 114 7.86 7.95 9.31
N TRP A 115 6.70 7.35 9.07
CA TRP A 115 6.61 6.14 8.26
C TRP A 115 6.49 6.52 6.80
N LYS A 116 7.44 6.04 5.96
CA LYS A 116 7.49 6.36 4.54
C LYS A 116 7.44 5.09 3.71
N LEU A 117 6.76 5.18 2.56
CA LEU A 117 6.64 4.03 1.65
C LEU A 117 7.99 3.67 1.05
N ILE A 118 8.28 2.37 1.03
CA ILE A 118 9.43 1.83 0.30
C ILE A 118 9.02 0.84 -0.77
N HIS A 119 7.77 0.34 -0.71
CA HIS A 119 7.30 -0.64 -1.70
C HIS A 119 5.79 -0.63 -1.75
N HIS A 120 5.25 -0.77 -2.95
CA HIS A 120 3.84 -1.01 -3.19
C HIS A 120 3.72 -2.04 -4.32
N GLN A 121 2.88 -3.03 -4.10
CA GLN A 121 2.55 -4.00 -5.14
C GLN A 121 1.13 -4.48 -4.94
N ALA A 122 0.38 -4.55 -6.03
CA ALA A 122 -0.99 -5.05 -6.00
C ALA A 122 -1.18 -6.07 -7.11
N SER A 123 -2.01 -7.07 -6.85
CA SER A 123 -2.31 -8.12 -7.83
C SER A 123 -3.80 -8.45 -7.78
N PRO A 124 -4.35 -8.96 -8.90
CA PRO A 124 -5.77 -9.27 -8.95
C PRO A 124 -6.20 -10.28 -7.90
N LEU A 125 -7.37 -10.03 -7.33
CA LEU A 125 -8.03 -10.93 -6.39
C LEU A 125 -9.34 -11.36 -7.03
N ILE A 126 -9.54 -12.67 -7.15
CA ILE A 126 -10.77 -13.20 -7.70
C ILE A 126 -11.81 -13.25 -6.58
N VAL A 127 -12.87 -12.43 -6.75
CA VAL A 127 -13.97 -12.40 -5.79
C VAL A 127 -15.20 -12.92 -6.51
N ARG A 128 -15.65 -14.13 -6.14
CA ARG A 128 -16.76 -14.79 -6.82
C ARG A 128 -18.10 -14.55 -6.14
N GLY A 129 -18.09 -14.45 -4.83
CA GLY A 129 -19.29 -14.21 -4.07
C GLY A 129 -19.04 -14.38 -2.58
N PRO A 130 -20.03 -14.06 -1.74
CA PRO A 130 -19.86 -14.16 -0.29
C PRO A 130 -19.50 -15.55 0.20
N GLU A 131 -20.09 -16.59 -0.37
CA GLU A 131 -19.80 -17.96 0.02
C GLU A 131 -18.36 -18.34 -0.29
N GLU A 132 -17.88 -17.94 -1.45
CA GLU A 132 -16.51 -18.19 -1.85
C GLU A 132 -15.54 -17.48 -0.94
N ARG A 133 -15.86 -16.26 -0.56
CA ARG A 133 -15.03 -15.47 0.36
C ARG A 133 -14.99 -16.12 1.74
N GLN A 134 -16.11 -16.62 2.21
CA GLN A 134 -16.19 -17.27 3.52
C GLN A 134 -15.41 -18.57 3.56
N ARG A 135 -15.24 -19.20 2.41
CA ARG A 135 -14.49 -20.46 2.30
C ARG A 135 -13.05 -20.24 1.89
N ARG A 136 -12.52 -19.06 2.18
CA ARG A 136 -11.14 -18.75 1.92
C ARG A 136 -10.23 -19.85 2.47
N PRO A 137 -9.24 -20.31 1.69
CA PRO A 137 -8.36 -21.38 2.17
C PRO A 137 -7.56 -20.93 3.37
N SER A 138 -7.21 -21.90 4.23
CA SER A 138 -6.35 -21.61 5.34
C SER A 138 -4.95 -21.25 4.82
N PRO A 139 -4.15 -20.52 5.61
CA PRO A 139 -2.80 -20.13 5.17
C PRO A 139 -1.89 -21.29 4.81
N THR A 140 -2.21 -22.50 5.26
CA THR A 140 -1.39 -23.68 4.99
C THR A 140 -1.77 -24.41 3.71
N ARG A 141 -2.74 -23.92 2.97
CA ARG A 141 -3.28 -24.61 1.80
C ARG A 141 -2.81 -23.98 0.49
N HIS A 142 -1.55 -23.96 0.32
CA HIS A 142 -0.99 -23.42 -0.93
C HIS A 142 -0.31 -24.46 -1.75
#